data_0a83202123f49a47bc59752386216142
#
_entry.id   0a83202123f49a47bc59752386216142
#
_cell.length_a   1.000
_cell.length_b   1.000
_cell.length_c   1.000
_cell.angle_alpha   90.00
_cell.angle_beta   90.00
_cell.angle_gamma   90.00
#
_symmetry.space_group_name_H-M   'P 1'
#
loop_
_entity.id
_entity.type
_entity.pdbx_description
1 polymer ?
#
loop_
_entity_poly.entity_id
_entity_poly.type
_entity_poly.pdbx_seq_one_letter_code
_entity_poly.pdbx_strand_id
1 'polypeptide(L)'
;MSSYIHFTEEQKQRAAAVDLEEFLRCRGEKLLSSGREKRLASDHSVTVRGNEWYDHAEERGGHAVSFVQRFYGLSYPDAVTMLLGGELGTAYPSAGERTEEPVKPFALPPANKDMRRVFAYLIKHRSIARDVVAHFAKAGLLY
;
A
#
# COMPACT_ATOMS: atom_id res chain seq x y z
N MET A 1 22.93 9.65 5.82
CA MET A 1 21.64 10.38 5.86
C MET A 1 20.71 9.75 4.82
N SER A 2 19.59 9.26 5.24
CA SER A 2 18.58 8.72 4.32
C SER A 2 17.83 9.90 3.70
N SER A 3 17.96 10.11 2.40
CA SER A 3 17.20 11.12 1.67
C SER A 3 15.95 10.47 1.07
N TYR A 4 14.79 11.05 1.31
CA TYR A 4 13.55 10.65 0.70
C TYR A 4 13.45 11.27 -0.70
N ILE A 5 13.31 10.45 -1.73
CA ILE A 5 13.10 10.92 -3.10
C ILE A 5 11.59 10.96 -3.37
N HIS A 6 11.10 12.15 -3.68
CA HIS A 6 9.70 12.37 -4.02
C HIS A 6 9.54 12.42 -5.54
N PHE A 7 8.61 11.64 -6.06
CA PHE A 7 8.15 11.71 -7.45
C PHE A 7 6.77 12.34 -7.52
N THR A 8 6.54 13.12 -8.56
CA THR A 8 5.21 13.65 -8.83
C THR A 8 4.23 12.53 -9.20
N GLU A 9 2.94 12.75 -9.07
CA GLU A 9 1.94 11.75 -9.48
C GLU A 9 2.03 11.44 -10.97
N GLU A 10 2.35 12.42 -11.78
CA GLU A 10 2.60 12.24 -13.22
C GLU A 10 3.80 11.31 -13.47
N GLN A 11 4.92 11.50 -12.77
CA GLN A 11 6.09 10.62 -12.87
C GLN A 11 5.76 9.19 -12.46
N LYS A 12 5.02 9.01 -11.37
CA LYS A 12 4.58 7.68 -10.90
C LYS A 12 3.67 7.00 -11.93
N GLN A 13 2.72 7.73 -12.49
CA GLN A 13 1.83 7.21 -13.54
C GLN A 13 2.60 6.84 -14.80
N ARG A 14 3.52 7.68 -15.26
CA ARG A 14 4.38 7.39 -16.41
C ARG A 14 5.23 6.13 -16.17
N ALA A 15 5.84 6.00 -15.00
CA ALA A 15 6.63 4.82 -14.66
C ALA A 15 5.77 3.54 -14.60
N ALA A 16 4.56 3.62 -14.04
CA ALA A 16 3.63 2.48 -13.98
C ALA A 16 3.07 2.09 -15.35
N ALA A 17 2.99 3.04 -16.29
CA ALA A 17 2.46 2.83 -17.64
C ALA A 17 3.53 2.37 -18.66
N VAL A 18 4.79 2.24 -18.24
CA VAL A 18 5.87 1.79 -19.14
C VAL A 18 5.55 0.42 -19.71
N ASP A 19 5.69 0.27 -21.03
CA ASP A 19 5.53 -1.01 -21.71
C ASP A 19 6.68 -1.95 -21.32
N LEU A 20 6.37 -2.98 -20.57
CA LEU A 20 7.34 -3.97 -20.10
C LEU A 20 7.92 -4.81 -21.24
N GLU A 21 7.15 -5.05 -22.29
CA GLU A 21 7.67 -5.81 -23.44
C GLU A 21 8.78 -5.04 -24.13
N GLU A 22 8.58 -3.73 -24.35
CA GLU A 22 9.60 -2.88 -24.96
C GLU A 22 10.78 -2.65 -24.01
N PHE A 23 10.52 -2.40 -22.74
CA PHE A 23 11.56 -2.24 -21.71
C PHE A 23 12.46 -3.46 -21.63
N LEU A 24 11.90 -4.68 -21.59
CA LEU A 24 12.65 -5.93 -21.52
C LEU A 24 13.45 -6.18 -22.81
N ARG A 25 12.85 -5.89 -23.97
CA ARG A 25 13.53 -6.01 -25.26
C ARG A 25 14.74 -5.08 -25.34
N CYS A 26 14.62 -3.82 -24.89
CA CYS A 26 15.73 -2.88 -24.81
C CYS A 26 16.84 -3.34 -23.85
N ARG A 27 16.51 -4.16 -22.87
CA ARG A 27 17.47 -4.78 -21.93
C ARG A 27 18.08 -6.08 -22.42
N GLY A 28 17.70 -6.53 -23.61
CA GLY A 28 18.21 -7.76 -24.21
C GLY A 28 17.53 -9.05 -23.71
N GLU A 29 16.42 -8.92 -22.97
CA GLU A 29 15.62 -10.07 -22.57
C GLU A 29 14.86 -10.64 -23.77
N LYS A 30 14.89 -11.96 -23.89
CA LYS A 30 14.10 -12.67 -24.92
C LYS A 30 12.71 -12.94 -24.40
N LEU A 31 11.75 -12.53 -25.19
CA LEU A 31 10.32 -12.79 -24.92
C LEU A 31 9.79 -13.85 -25.90
N LEU A 32 9.15 -14.87 -25.36
CA LEU A 32 8.52 -15.94 -26.12
C LEU A 32 7.02 -15.64 -26.25
N SER A 33 6.50 -15.79 -27.46
CA SER A 33 5.06 -15.61 -27.69
C SER A 33 4.26 -16.72 -27.02
N SER A 34 3.24 -16.34 -26.24
CA SER A 34 2.32 -17.25 -25.55
C SER A 34 0.88 -16.72 -25.68
N GLY A 35 0.29 -16.92 -26.83
CA GLY A 35 -1.04 -16.38 -27.13
C GLY A 35 -1.06 -14.85 -27.15
N ARG A 36 -1.83 -14.23 -26.25
CA ARG A 36 -1.93 -12.78 -26.10
C ARG A 36 -0.86 -12.17 -25.20
N GLU A 37 -0.11 -13.02 -24.51
CA GLU A 37 0.92 -12.63 -23.56
C GLU A 37 2.30 -13.04 -24.07
N LYS A 38 3.33 -12.55 -23.44
CA LYS A 38 4.68 -12.98 -23.70
C LYS A 38 5.31 -13.51 -22.44
N ARG A 39 6.08 -14.58 -22.57
CA ARG A 39 6.82 -15.20 -21.46
C ARG A 39 8.28 -14.80 -21.51
N LEU A 40 8.88 -14.60 -20.35
CA LEU A 40 10.32 -14.46 -20.28
C LEU A 40 10.99 -15.76 -20.67
N ALA A 41 12.03 -15.69 -21.51
CA ALA A 41 12.82 -16.87 -21.86
C ALA A 41 13.70 -17.33 -20.69
N SER A 42 14.07 -16.40 -19.81
CA SER A 42 14.83 -16.67 -18.58
C SER A 42 13.98 -17.30 -17.48
N ASP A 43 12.70 -17.00 -17.45
CA ASP A 43 11.74 -17.56 -16.48
C ASP A 43 10.36 -17.74 -17.12
N HIS A 44 10.04 -18.98 -17.49
CA HIS A 44 8.80 -19.31 -18.17
C HIS A 44 7.53 -19.22 -17.30
N SER A 45 7.69 -19.07 -15.98
CA SER A 45 6.55 -18.83 -15.07
C SER A 45 6.02 -17.39 -15.17
N VAL A 46 6.86 -16.47 -15.66
CA VAL A 46 6.54 -15.05 -15.73
C VAL A 46 6.02 -14.68 -17.11
N THR A 47 4.83 -14.11 -17.14
CA THR A 47 4.20 -13.54 -18.33
C THR A 47 4.14 -12.02 -18.22
N VAL A 48 4.26 -11.34 -19.35
CA VAL A 48 4.11 -9.90 -19.50
C VAL A 48 3.12 -9.57 -20.61
N ARG A 49 2.37 -8.50 -20.39
CA ARG A 49 1.40 -7.97 -21.36
C ARG A 49 1.31 -6.46 -21.20
N GLY A 50 1.89 -5.73 -22.14
CA GLY A 50 1.96 -4.26 -22.03
C GLY A 50 2.70 -3.85 -20.75
N ASN A 51 2.05 -3.12 -19.86
CA ASN A 51 2.63 -2.67 -18.61
C ASN A 51 2.38 -3.60 -17.41
N GLU A 52 1.74 -4.74 -17.64
CA GLU A 52 1.40 -5.71 -16.60
C GLU A 52 2.28 -6.94 -16.70
N TRP A 53 2.50 -7.59 -15.55
CA TRP A 53 3.19 -8.87 -15.47
C TRP A 53 2.49 -9.79 -14.47
N TYR A 54 2.67 -11.09 -14.65
CA TYR A 54 2.17 -12.11 -13.75
C TYR A 54 3.13 -13.29 -13.66
N ASP A 55 3.43 -13.72 -12.43
CA ASP A 55 4.20 -14.91 -12.12
C ASP A 55 3.26 -16.03 -11.71
N HIS A 56 3.13 -17.03 -12.55
CA HIS A 56 2.25 -18.19 -12.34
C HIS A 56 2.75 -19.16 -11.26
N ALA A 57 4.03 -19.14 -10.95
CA ALA A 57 4.60 -20.00 -9.90
C ALA A 57 4.30 -19.46 -8.50
N GLU A 58 4.34 -18.16 -8.32
CA GLU A 58 4.07 -17.54 -7.04
C GLU A 58 2.68 -16.87 -6.94
N GLU A 59 1.89 -16.96 -8.00
CA GLU A 59 0.54 -16.36 -8.10
C GLU A 59 0.54 -14.85 -7.75
N ARG A 60 1.53 -14.13 -8.27
CA ARG A 60 1.73 -12.71 -8.02
C ARG A 60 1.91 -11.95 -9.32
N GLY A 61 1.40 -10.73 -9.34
CA GLY A 61 1.52 -9.86 -10.50
C GLY A 61 1.50 -8.38 -10.11
N GLY A 62 1.62 -7.53 -11.11
CA GLY A 62 1.58 -6.08 -10.91
C GLY A 62 1.94 -5.32 -12.17
N HIS A 63 2.40 -4.09 -11.99
CA HIS A 63 2.78 -3.18 -13.06
C HIS A 63 4.31 -3.05 -13.16
N ALA A 64 4.78 -2.26 -14.12
CA ALA A 64 6.19 -2.09 -14.45
C ALA A 64 7.08 -1.79 -13.24
N VAL A 65 6.66 -0.91 -12.32
CA VAL A 65 7.48 -0.57 -11.14
C VAL A 65 7.70 -1.78 -10.24
N SER A 66 6.66 -2.55 -9.93
CA SER A 66 6.78 -3.76 -9.11
C SER A 66 7.58 -4.86 -9.78
N PHE A 67 7.53 -4.93 -11.12
CA PHE A 67 8.39 -5.82 -11.90
C PHE A 67 9.86 -5.52 -11.67
N VAL A 68 10.25 -4.26 -11.85
CA VAL A 68 11.65 -3.83 -11.71
C VAL A 68 12.12 -4.01 -10.26
N GLN A 69 11.30 -3.67 -9.27
CA GLN A 69 11.66 -3.92 -7.87
C GLN A 69 11.95 -5.39 -7.60
N ARG A 70 11.13 -6.30 -8.13
CA ARG A 70 11.26 -7.74 -7.89
C ARG A 70 12.42 -8.37 -8.65
N PHE A 71 12.46 -8.19 -9.96
CA PHE A 71 13.41 -8.91 -10.82
C PHE A 71 14.80 -8.27 -10.89
N TYR A 72 14.90 -6.98 -10.62
CA TYR A 72 16.19 -6.26 -10.56
C TYR A 72 16.63 -5.97 -9.13
N GLY A 73 15.83 -6.30 -8.12
CA GLY A 73 16.18 -6.07 -6.71
C GLY A 73 16.34 -4.60 -6.33
N LEU A 74 15.68 -3.69 -7.03
CA LEU A 74 15.80 -2.25 -6.83
C LEU A 74 14.83 -1.72 -5.79
N SER A 75 15.25 -0.61 -5.15
CA SER A 75 14.33 0.17 -4.32
C SER A 75 13.26 0.83 -5.19
N TYR A 76 12.14 1.26 -4.58
CA TYR A 76 11.08 1.96 -5.31
C TYR A 76 11.58 3.20 -6.06
N PRO A 77 12.38 4.10 -5.45
CA PRO A 77 12.92 5.26 -6.15
C PRO A 77 13.81 4.88 -7.34
N ASP A 78 14.67 3.87 -7.17
CA ASP A 78 15.58 3.42 -8.24
C ASP A 78 14.80 2.77 -9.39
N ALA A 79 13.75 2.01 -9.06
CA ALA A 79 12.88 1.39 -10.06
C ALA A 79 12.14 2.45 -10.89
N VAL A 80 11.57 3.46 -10.24
CA VAL A 80 10.90 4.58 -10.93
C VAL A 80 11.90 5.35 -11.81
N THR A 81 13.08 5.69 -11.28
CA THR A 81 14.14 6.38 -12.04
C THR A 81 14.58 5.58 -13.26
N MET A 82 14.74 4.27 -13.11
CA MET A 82 15.11 3.38 -14.21
C MET A 82 14.05 3.36 -15.33
N LEU A 83 12.76 3.26 -14.95
CA LEU A 83 11.65 3.24 -15.91
C LEU A 83 11.44 4.58 -16.61
N LEU A 84 11.79 5.69 -15.97
CA LEU A 84 11.74 7.02 -16.55
C LEU A 84 13.00 7.39 -17.37
N GLY A 85 13.88 6.42 -17.63
CA GLY A 85 15.10 6.67 -18.43
C GLY A 85 16.17 7.48 -17.70
N GLY A 86 16.17 7.48 -16.37
CA GLY A 86 17.12 8.22 -15.54
C GLY A 86 16.61 9.58 -15.05
N GLU A 87 15.34 9.92 -15.29
CA GLU A 87 14.73 11.12 -14.72
C GLU A 87 14.63 10.99 -13.20
N LEU A 88 15.38 11.80 -12.49
CA LEU A 88 15.38 11.80 -11.03
C LEU A 88 14.20 12.57 -10.46
N GLY A 89 13.57 12.00 -9.44
CA GLY A 89 12.60 12.72 -8.62
C GLY A 89 13.27 13.80 -7.76
N THR A 90 12.47 14.64 -7.14
CA THR A 90 12.97 15.62 -6.18
C THR A 90 13.40 14.91 -4.89
N ALA A 91 14.68 15.05 -4.53
CA ALA A 91 15.17 14.52 -3.26
C ALA A 91 14.84 15.50 -2.12
N TYR A 92 14.16 15.01 -1.12
CA TYR A 92 13.92 15.72 0.14
C TYR A 92 14.74 15.06 1.24
N PRO A 93 15.30 15.83 2.20
CA PRO A 93 15.87 15.22 3.39
C PRO A 93 14.78 14.40 4.08
N SER A 94 15.11 13.16 4.48
CA SER A 94 14.16 12.40 5.30
C SER A 94 13.83 13.23 6.54
N ALA A 95 12.55 13.36 6.89
CA ALA A 95 12.18 13.85 8.20
C ALA A 95 12.98 13.01 9.20
N GLY A 96 13.85 13.65 9.98
CA GLY A 96 14.65 12.96 10.99
C GLY A 96 13.74 12.04 11.80
N GLU A 97 14.31 10.93 12.30
CA GLU A 97 13.56 10.01 13.13
C GLU A 97 12.60 10.81 14.00
N ARG A 98 11.30 10.62 13.77
CA ARG A 98 10.31 11.18 14.69
C ARG A 98 10.72 10.63 16.05
N THR A 99 11.25 11.52 16.88
CA THR A 99 11.39 11.21 18.29
C THR A 99 10.02 10.72 18.70
N GLU A 100 9.89 9.42 18.97
CA GLU A 100 8.60 8.88 19.40
C GLU A 100 8.21 9.71 20.62
N GLU A 101 7.21 10.56 20.44
CA GLU A 101 6.64 11.25 21.58
C GLU A 101 6.28 10.15 22.59
N PRO A 102 6.67 10.28 23.85
CA PRO A 102 6.37 9.26 24.82
C PRO A 102 4.88 8.95 24.75
N VAL A 103 4.56 7.70 24.44
CA VAL A 103 3.18 7.22 24.31
C VAL A 103 2.46 7.62 25.59
N LYS A 104 1.60 8.62 25.51
CA LYS A 104 0.81 9.04 26.67
C LYS A 104 0.04 7.83 27.13
N PRO A 105 0.13 7.45 28.40
CA PRO A 105 -0.62 6.32 28.90
C PRO A 105 -2.11 6.53 28.58
N PHE A 106 -2.73 5.47 28.06
CA PHE A 106 -4.16 5.54 27.74
C PHE A 106 -4.93 5.87 29.02
N ALA A 107 -5.55 7.03 29.03
CA ALA A 107 -6.43 7.45 30.12
C ALA A 107 -7.86 7.41 29.60
N LEU A 108 -8.74 6.73 30.31
CA LEU A 108 -10.15 6.75 30.01
C LEU A 108 -10.67 8.20 30.16
N PRO A 109 -11.49 8.67 29.22
CA PRO A 109 -12.14 9.96 29.37
C PRO A 109 -12.97 9.98 30.66
N PRO A 110 -13.14 11.14 31.29
CA PRO A 110 -13.94 11.24 32.51
C PRO A 110 -15.38 10.75 32.25
N ALA A 111 -15.90 9.95 33.15
CA ALA A 111 -17.27 9.47 33.07
C ALA A 111 -18.27 10.62 32.97
N ASN A 112 -19.30 10.44 32.16
CA ASN A 112 -20.33 11.45 31.99
C ASN A 112 -21.18 11.57 33.29
N LYS A 113 -21.71 12.76 33.56
CA LYS A 113 -22.51 13.02 34.76
C LYS A 113 -23.81 12.21 34.82
N ASP A 114 -24.34 11.81 33.65
CA ASP A 114 -25.52 10.96 33.54
C ASP A 114 -25.44 10.01 32.34
N MET A 115 -26.24 8.95 32.39
CA MET A 115 -26.30 7.91 31.37
C MET A 115 -27.29 8.18 30.24
N ARG A 116 -27.94 9.35 30.20
CA ARG A 116 -29.06 9.61 29.28
C ARG A 116 -28.65 9.44 27.80
N ARG A 117 -27.50 9.96 27.43
CA ARG A 117 -26.99 9.86 26.06
C ARG A 117 -26.66 8.42 25.67
N VAL A 118 -26.04 7.68 26.58
CA VAL A 118 -25.67 6.28 26.39
C VAL A 118 -26.93 5.43 26.20
N PHE A 119 -27.92 5.59 27.09
CA PHE A 119 -29.22 4.91 26.98
C PHE A 119 -29.93 5.25 25.67
N ALA A 120 -30.02 6.54 25.32
CA ALA A 120 -30.63 6.97 24.06
C ALA A 120 -29.95 6.36 22.83
N TYR A 121 -28.64 6.34 22.81
CA TYR A 121 -27.87 5.76 21.70
C TYR A 121 -28.06 4.25 21.61
N LEU A 122 -27.88 3.52 22.71
CA LEU A 122 -27.97 2.06 22.71
C LEU A 122 -29.38 1.56 22.40
N ILE A 123 -30.42 2.23 22.93
CA ILE A 123 -31.81 1.82 22.72
C ILE A 123 -32.31 2.26 21.34
N LYS A 124 -32.10 3.55 20.94
CA LYS A 124 -32.71 4.10 19.72
C LYS A 124 -31.92 3.77 18.46
N HIS A 125 -30.57 3.80 18.53
CA HIS A 125 -29.73 3.60 17.34
C HIS A 125 -29.20 2.17 17.22
N ARG A 126 -29.03 1.47 18.34
CA ARG A 126 -28.52 0.09 18.35
C ARG A 126 -29.58 -0.95 18.64
N SER A 127 -30.82 -0.51 18.92
CA SER A 127 -31.96 -1.39 19.18
C SER A 127 -31.73 -2.42 20.30
N ILE A 128 -30.89 -2.07 21.28
CA ILE A 128 -30.62 -2.92 22.44
C ILE A 128 -31.75 -2.72 23.45
N ALA A 129 -32.27 -3.82 24.00
CA ALA A 129 -33.35 -3.79 25.00
C ALA A 129 -32.92 -2.99 26.24
N ARG A 130 -33.85 -2.21 26.79
CA ARG A 130 -33.59 -1.29 27.90
C ARG A 130 -33.11 -1.99 29.18
N ASP A 131 -33.65 -3.15 29.47
CA ASP A 131 -33.29 -3.99 30.62
C ASP A 131 -31.83 -4.45 30.54
N VAL A 132 -31.37 -4.82 29.34
CA VAL A 132 -29.98 -5.18 29.09
C VAL A 132 -29.05 -3.98 29.34
N VAL A 133 -29.36 -2.80 28.78
CA VAL A 133 -28.56 -1.58 28.99
C VAL A 133 -28.56 -1.21 30.49
N ALA A 134 -29.67 -1.32 31.17
CA ALA A 134 -29.77 -1.04 32.61
C ALA A 134 -28.94 -2.02 33.46
N HIS A 135 -28.89 -3.30 33.06
CA HIS A 135 -28.06 -4.30 33.72
C HIS A 135 -26.57 -3.93 33.66
N PHE A 136 -26.03 -3.61 32.46
CA PHE A 136 -24.65 -3.24 32.29
C PHE A 136 -24.31 -1.89 32.93
N ALA A 137 -25.24 -0.95 32.95
CA ALA A 137 -25.06 0.31 33.65
C ALA A 137 -24.92 0.12 35.16
N LYS A 138 -25.77 -0.73 35.77
CA LYS A 138 -25.66 -1.08 37.21
C LYS A 138 -24.38 -1.83 37.54
N ALA A 139 -23.89 -2.65 36.62
CA ALA A 139 -22.63 -3.36 36.78
C ALA A 139 -21.37 -2.46 36.61
N GLY A 140 -21.57 -1.16 36.33
CA GLY A 140 -20.46 -0.20 36.09
C GLY A 140 -19.64 -0.45 34.84
N LEU A 141 -20.19 -1.19 33.88
CA LEU A 141 -19.55 -1.51 32.59
C LEU A 141 -19.85 -0.49 31.50
N LEU A 142 -20.75 0.45 31.76
CA LEU A 142 -21.06 1.60 30.92
C LEU A 142 -20.81 2.89 31.70
N TYR A 143 -20.22 3.89 31.05
CA TYR A 143 -19.97 5.20 31.66
C TYR A 143 -19.94 6.33 30.60
#